data_f5a666bad7983bfd31880fbe53a1c38e
#
_entry.id   f5a666bad7983bfd31880fbe53a1c38e
#
_cell.length_a   1.000
_cell.length_b   1.000
_cell.length_c   1.000
_cell.angle_alpha   90.00
_cell.angle_beta   90.00
_cell.angle_gamma   90.00
#
_symmetry.space_group_name_H-M   'P 1'
#
loop_
_entity.id
_entity.type
_entity.pdbx_description
1 polymer ?
#
loop_
_entity_poly.entity_id
_entity_poly.type
_entity_poly.pdbx_seq_one_letter_code
_entity_poly.pdbx_strand_id
1 'polypeptide(L)'
;MKFLKKLTISIFFLSSLIATSANAGDCKARLGDFDWSSANIHTAITTFILEKGYGCEVSVTKGSTTPIMAAHYDGQLDVITEVWYDNIIGNYKPHEEAGTIIHMGTNTPDSQQAFYVDKATADK
;
A
#
# COMPACT_ATOMS: atom_id res chain seq x y z
N MET A 1 1.84 60.85 -3.14
CA MET A 1 2.41 59.73 -2.33
C MET A 1 1.38 58.75 -1.78
N LYS A 2 0.08 58.95 -1.82
CA LYS A 2 -0.94 58.02 -1.30
C LYS A 2 -1.39 56.95 -2.29
N PHE A 3 -1.15 57.12 -3.59
CA PHE A 3 -1.52 56.16 -4.63
C PHE A 3 -0.56 54.99 -4.77
N LEU A 4 0.74 55.18 -4.49
CA LEU A 4 1.75 54.14 -4.59
C LEU A 4 1.64 53.06 -3.48
N LYS A 5 1.13 53.46 -2.28
CA LYS A 5 0.95 52.51 -1.15
C LYS A 5 -0.20 51.52 -1.34
N LYS A 6 -1.20 51.87 -2.16
CA LYS A 6 -2.35 50.98 -2.45
C LYS A 6 -2.02 49.94 -3.53
N LEU A 7 -1.07 50.26 -4.42
CA LEU A 7 -0.66 49.34 -5.49
C LEU A 7 0.24 48.22 -5.00
N THR A 8 1.08 48.48 -3.99
CA THR A 8 1.99 47.49 -3.41
C THR A 8 1.26 46.42 -2.58
N ILE A 9 0.14 46.75 -1.96
CA ILE A 9 -0.65 45.78 -1.15
C ILE A 9 -1.45 44.83 -2.06
N SER A 10 -1.90 45.32 -3.24
CA SER A 10 -2.64 44.47 -4.21
C SER A 10 -1.76 43.42 -4.89
N ILE A 11 -0.47 43.68 -5.07
CA ILE A 11 0.47 42.73 -5.70
C ILE A 11 0.87 41.62 -4.73
N PHE A 12 0.87 41.91 -3.41
CA PHE A 12 1.23 40.91 -2.40
C PHE A 12 0.14 39.83 -2.15
N PHE A 13 -1.13 40.18 -2.46
CA PHE A 13 -2.24 39.24 -2.30
C PHE A 13 -2.45 38.32 -3.52
N LEU A 14 -1.85 38.63 -4.67
CA LEU A 14 -1.99 37.82 -5.88
C LEU A 14 -0.92 36.71 -6.01
N SER A 15 0.12 36.76 -5.18
CA SER A 15 1.23 35.77 -5.21
C SER A 15 1.01 34.52 -4.33
N SER A 16 -0.11 34.43 -3.60
CA SER A 16 -0.38 33.31 -2.69
C SER A 16 -1.26 32.20 -3.29
N LEU A 17 -1.55 32.25 -4.59
CA LEU A 17 -2.38 31.25 -5.29
C LEU A 17 -1.59 30.37 -6.27
N ILE A 18 -0.27 30.31 -6.12
CA ILE A 18 0.48 29.22 -6.76
C ILE A 18 0.33 28.01 -5.82
N ALA A 19 -0.83 27.35 -5.87
CA ALA A 19 -0.93 25.99 -5.45
C ALA A 19 0.07 25.20 -6.31
N THR A 20 1.22 24.82 -5.73
CA THR A 20 2.09 23.85 -6.33
C THR A 20 1.26 22.56 -6.44
N SER A 21 0.71 22.33 -7.63
CA SER A 21 0.25 20.98 -7.98
C SER A 21 1.44 20.09 -7.77
N ALA A 22 1.42 19.28 -6.70
CA ALA A 22 2.35 18.20 -6.57
C ALA A 22 2.21 17.39 -7.86
N ASN A 23 3.28 17.34 -8.66
CA ASN A 23 3.30 16.60 -9.90
C ASN A 23 3.20 15.11 -9.53
N ALA A 24 1.98 14.57 -9.52
CA ALA A 24 1.70 13.14 -9.38
C ALA A 24 2.18 12.34 -10.63
N GLY A 25 2.84 13.00 -11.58
CA GLY A 25 3.14 12.45 -12.89
C GLY A 25 4.13 11.28 -12.94
N ASP A 26 4.85 10.98 -11.86
CA ASP A 26 5.87 9.91 -11.82
C ASP A 26 5.58 8.83 -10.77
N CYS A 27 4.42 8.87 -10.10
CA CYS A 27 4.06 7.85 -9.12
C CYS A 27 3.54 6.59 -9.83
N LYS A 28 4.29 5.50 -9.72
CA LYS A 28 3.89 4.16 -10.21
C LYS A 28 3.97 3.17 -9.06
N ALA A 29 2.99 2.27 -8.98
CA ALA A 29 2.96 1.21 -7.99
C ALA A 29 2.52 -0.11 -8.62
N ARG A 30 3.27 -1.18 -8.35
CA ARG A 30 3.00 -2.54 -8.80
C ARG A 30 2.58 -3.36 -7.58
N LEU A 31 1.29 -3.72 -7.53
CA LEU A 31 0.72 -4.44 -6.41
C LEU A 31 0.62 -5.94 -6.71
N GLY A 32 0.97 -6.76 -5.73
CA GLY A 32 0.65 -8.18 -5.72
C GLY A 32 -0.72 -8.40 -5.06
N ASP A 33 -1.58 -9.19 -5.69
CA ASP A 33 -2.90 -9.53 -5.21
C ASP A 33 -3.05 -11.05 -5.15
N PHE A 34 -3.26 -11.57 -3.94
CA PHE A 34 -3.47 -13.00 -3.75
C PHE A 34 -4.87 -13.45 -4.20
N ASP A 35 -5.05 -14.75 -4.41
CA ASP A 35 -6.24 -15.36 -4.97
C ASP A 35 -7.36 -15.65 -3.95
N TRP A 36 -7.40 -14.89 -2.82
CA TRP A 36 -8.48 -14.96 -1.84
C TRP A 36 -9.12 -13.60 -1.56
N SER A 37 -10.36 -13.64 -1.09
CA SER A 37 -11.27 -12.49 -1.05
C SER A 37 -10.77 -11.31 -0.19
N SER A 38 -10.19 -11.57 0.99
CA SER A 38 -9.71 -10.46 1.84
C SER A 38 -8.53 -9.72 1.21
N ALA A 39 -7.58 -10.43 0.61
CA ALA A 39 -6.48 -9.82 -0.12
C ALA A 39 -6.98 -8.94 -1.27
N ASN A 40 -7.98 -9.44 -2.03
CA ASN A 40 -8.55 -8.66 -3.13
C ASN A 40 -9.21 -7.36 -2.64
N ILE A 41 -9.86 -7.38 -1.47
CA ILE A 41 -10.45 -6.18 -0.85
C ILE A 41 -9.35 -5.19 -0.44
N HIS A 42 -8.31 -5.65 0.26
CA HIS A 42 -7.20 -4.80 0.68
C HIS A 42 -6.46 -4.21 -0.52
N THR A 43 -6.20 -5.01 -1.56
CA THR A 43 -5.57 -4.54 -2.79
C THR A 43 -6.43 -3.51 -3.52
N ALA A 44 -7.75 -3.73 -3.60
CA ALA A 44 -8.67 -2.78 -4.24
C ALA A 44 -8.73 -1.45 -3.49
N ILE A 45 -8.77 -1.47 -2.15
CA ILE A 45 -8.74 -0.25 -1.33
C ILE A 45 -7.43 0.50 -1.53
N THR A 46 -6.29 -0.20 -1.48
CA THR A 46 -4.97 0.40 -1.67
C THR A 46 -4.82 1.00 -3.07
N THR A 47 -5.27 0.30 -4.10
CA THR A 47 -5.31 0.79 -5.49
C THR A 47 -6.12 2.09 -5.57
N PHE A 48 -7.32 2.10 -4.99
CA PHE A 48 -8.19 3.29 -5.00
C PHE A 48 -7.52 4.49 -4.32
N ILE A 49 -6.89 4.28 -3.17
CA ILE A 49 -6.19 5.34 -2.43
C ILE A 49 -5.01 5.88 -3.25
N LEU A 50 -4.19 5.01 -3.82
CA LEU A 50 -3.04 5.40 -4.63
C LEU A 50 -3.46 6.16 -5.89
N GLU A 51 -4.47 5.66 -6.62
CA GLU A 51 -4.94 6.31 -7.84
C GLU A 51 -5.68 7.64 -7.56
N LYS A 52 -6.63 7.64 -6.61
CA LYS A 52 -7.51 8.79 -6.37
C LYS A 52 -6.94 9.80 -5.38
N GLY A 53 -6.17 9.32 -4.39
CA GLY A 53 -5.57 10.17 -3.36
C GLY A 53 -4.21 10.74 -3.77
N TYR A 54 -3.41 9.92 -4.45
CA TYR A 54 -2.03 10.28 -4.79
C TYR A 54 -1.79 10.45 -6.30
N GLY A 55 -2.75 10.09 -7.15
CA GLY A 55 -2.64 10.21 -8.61
C GLY A 55 -1.62 9.22 -9.23
N CYS A 56 -1.34 8.11 -8.55
CA CYS A 56 -0.42 7.10 -9.03
C CYS A 56 -1.02 6.28 -10.18
N GLU A 57 -0.17 5.84 -11.10
CA GLU A 57 -0.49 4.75 -12.03
C GLU A 57 -0.28 3.42 -11.29
N VAL A 58 -1.36 2.64 -11.13
CA VAL A 58 -1.30 1.37 -10.40
C VAL A 58 -1.49 0.19 -11.34
N SER A 59 -0.62 -0.81 -11.21
CA SER A 59 -0.78 -2.12 -11.85
C SER A 59 -0.94 -3.21 -10.79
N VAL A 60 -1.80 -4.20 -11.05
CA VAL A 60 -2.08 -5.30 -10.12
C VAL A 60 -1.79 -6.64 -10.81
N THR A 61 -0.95 -7.46 -10.18
CA THR A 61 -0.66 -8.82 -10.60
C THR A 61 -1.32 -9.80 -9.64
N LYS A 62 -2.20 -10.67 -10.17
CA LYS A 62 -2.90 -11.69 -9.39
C LYS A 62 -2.21 -13.03 -9.43
N GLY A 63 -2.25 -13.75 -8.31
CA GLY A 63 -1.72 -15.10 -8.24
C GLY A 63 -1.75 -15.71 -6.85
N SER A 64 -1.36 -16.97 -6.77
CA SER A 64 -1.18 -17.66 -5.49
C SER A 64 0.06 -17.17 -4.74
N THR A 65 0.19 -17.53 -3.47
CA THR A 65 1.23 -17.03 -2.56
C THR A 65 2.64 -17.15 -3.14
N THR A 66 3.01 -18.34 -3.63
CA THR A 66 4.41 -18.59 -4.03
C THR A 66 4.89 -17.69 -5.18
N PRO A 67 4.21 -17.60 -6.34
CA PRO A 67 4.68 -16.73 -7.42
C PRO A 67 4.60 -15.25 -7.10
N ILE A 68 3.57 -14.80 -6.36
CA ILE A 68 3.45 -13.39 -5.96
C ILE A 68 4.56 -12.99 -4.99
N MET A 69 4.86 -13.82 -4.00
CA MET A 69 5.97 -13.54 -3.07
C MET A 69 7.33 -13.59 -3.78
N ALA A 70 7.55 -14.52 -4.70
CA ALA A 70 8.78 -14.57 -5.49
C ALA A 70 8.97 -13.28 -6.30
N ALA A 71 7.92 -12.83 -7.01
CA ALA A 71 7.97 -11.57 -7.76
C ALA A 71 8.23 -10.35 -6.86
N HIS A 72 7.71 -10.35 -5.62
CA HIS A 72 7.98 -9.29 -4.66
C HIS A 72 9.44 -9.33 -4.17
N TYR A 73 9.96 -10.49 -3.82
CA TYR A 73 11.36 -10.66 -3.41
C TYR A 73 12.35 -10.25 -4.50
N ASP A 74 12.00 -10.47 -5.77
CA ASP A 74 12.77 -10.07 -6.95
C ASP A 74 12.58 -8.59 -7.35
N GLY A 75 11.81 -7.81 -6.57
CA GLY A 75 11.55 -6.39 -6.84
C GLY A 75 10.68 -6.13 -8.08
N GLN A 76 9.93 -7.13 -8.54
CA GLN A 76 8.97 -6.98 -9.64
C GLN A 76 7.62 -6.41 -9.16
N LEU A 77 7.33 -6.52 -7.86
CA LEU A 77 6.16 -5.95 -7.19
C LEU A 77 6.63 -5.06 -6.04
N ASP A 78 5.95 -3.92 -5.86
CA ASP A 78 6.30 -2.92 -4.87
C ASP A 78 5.57 -3.15 -3.54
N VAL A 79 4.30 -3.59 -3.60
CA VAL A 79 3.45 -3.70 -2.41
C VAL A 79 2.61 -4.97 -2.47
N ILE A 80 2.52 -5.67 -1.34
CA ILE A 80 1.53 -6.71 -1.07
C ILE A 80 0.77 -6.30 0.19
N THR A 81 -0.55 -6.27 0.12
CA THR A 81 -1.41 -5.66 1.14
C THR A 81 -1.83 -6.61 2.26
N GLU A 82 -1.73 -7.91 2.05
CA GLU A 82 -2.06 -8.93 3.05
C GLU A 82 -1.12 -10.14 2.90
N VAL A 83 -0.26 -10.33 3.88
CA VAL A 83 0.66 -11.46 3.93
C VAL A 83 0.44 -12.23 5.23
N TRP A 84 0.12 -13.52 5.13
CA TRP A 84 0.05 -14.45 6.27
C TRP A 84 1.45 -14.96 6.57
N TYR A 85 2.23 -14.09 7.17
CA TYR A 85 3.67 -14.21 7.19
C TYR A 85 4.17 -15.42 8.00
N ASP A 86 3.46 -15.83 9.06
CA ASP A 86 3.83 -17.01 9.86
C ASP A 86 3.85 -18.32 9.02
N ASN A 87 3.00 -18.41 8.00
CA ASN A 87 2.95 -19.58 7.12
C ASN A 87 4.15 -19.67 6.18
N ILE A 88 4.83 -18.56 5.94
CA ILE A 88 5.95 -18.44 5.00
C ILE A 88 7.22 -17.90 5.64
N ILE A 89 7.28 -17.89 6.98
CA ILE A 89 8.34 -17.25 7.76
C ILE A 89 9.75 -17.65 7.31
N GLY A 90 9.93 -18.91 6.93
CA GLY A 90 11.22 -19.44 6.50
C GLY A 90 11.75 -18.78 5.20
N ASN A 91 10.86 -18.35 4.32
CA ASN A 91 11.21 -17.64 3.09
C ASN A 91 11.14 -16.12 3.27
N TYR A 92 10.22 -15.63 4.13
CA TYR A 92 10.00 -14.21 4.35
C TYR A 92 11.15 -13.55 5.12
N LYS A 93 11.53 -14.17 6.25
CA LYS A 93 12.49 -13.60 7.20
C LYS A 93 13.88 -13.30 6.60
N PRO A 94 14.49 -14.16 5.76
CA PRO A 94 15.75 -13.84 5.11
C PRO A 94 15.70 -12.58 4.23
N HIS A 95 14.57 -12.33 3.55
CA HIS A 95 14.39 -11.15 2.72
C HIS A 95 14.17 -9.88 3.55
N GLU A 96 13.45 -9.98 4.67
CA GLU A 96 13.29 -8.90 5.64
C GLU A 96 14.62 -8.51 6.28
N GLU A 97 15.40 -9.51 6.74
CA GLU A 97 16.73 -9.31 7.34
C GLU A 97 17.75 -8.74 6.34
N ALA A 98 17.64 -9.10 5.06
CA ALA A 98 18.45 -8.54 3.98
C ALA A 98 17.99 -7.13 3.54
N GLY A 99 16.84 -6.66 4.02
CA GLY A 99 16.26 -5.38 3.64
C GLY A 99 15.73 -5.32 2.20
N THR A 100 15.51 -6.46 1.55
CA THR A 100 14.90 -6.51 0.21
C THR A 100 13.39 -6.32 0.25
N ILE A 101 12.77 -6.55 1.40
CA ILE A 101 11.38 -6.24 1.70
C ILE A 101 11.29 -5.52 3.05
N ILE A 102 10.21 -4.79 3.25
CA ILE A 102 9.93 -4.05 4.49
C ILE A 102 8.54 -4.44 5.00
N HIS A 103 8.47 -4.87 6.26
CA HIS A 103 7.21 -5.05 6.96
C HIS A 103 6.67 -3.69 7.41
N MET A 104 5.61 -3.21 6.78
CA MET A 104 5.02 -1.89 7.05
C MET A 104 4.11 -1.86 8.27
N GLY A 105 3.62 -3.02 8.71
CA GLY A 105 2.73 -3.14 9.86
C GLY A 105 1.74 -4.29 9.73
N THR A 106 0.94 -4.48 10.77
CA THR A 106 -0.06 -5.55 10.85
C THR A 106 -1.46 -4.97 10.65
N ASN A 107 -2.18 -5.44 9.64
CA ASN A 107 -3.56 -5.01 9.34
C ASN A 107 -4.62 -5.73 10.16
N THR A 108 -4.33 -6.95 10.64
CA THR A 108 -5.28 -7.78 11.42
C THR A 108 -4.60 -8.30 12.69
N PRO A 109 -4.36 -7.43 13.70
CA PRO A 109 -3.52 -7.76 14.87
C PRO A 109 -4.08 -8.89 15.73
N ASP A 110 -5.41 -9.09 15.73
CA ASP A 110 -6.07 -10.13 16.52
C ASP A 110 -6.35 -11.41 15.72
N SER A 111 -5.80 -11.52 14.51
CA SER A 111 -5.97 -12.70 13.66
C SER A 111 -5.18 -13.88 14.23
N GLN A 112 -5.85 -15.01 14.36
CA GLN A 112 -5.25 -16.27 14.84
C GLN A 112 -5.39 -17.37 13.80
N GLN A 113 -4.32 -18.10 13.56
CA GLN A 113 -4.30 -19.27 12.70
C GLN A 113 -4.26 -20.53 13.56
N ALA A 114 -5.26 -21.39 13.41
CA ALA A 114 -5.38 -22.62 14.16
C ALA A 114 -6.25 -23.63 13.42
N PHE A 115 -6.22 -24.87 13.88
CA PHE A 115 -7.25 -25.85 13.53
C PHE A 115 -8.48 -25.58 14.36
N TYR A 116 -9.62 -25.38 13.71
CA TYR A 116 -10.91 -25.15 14.35
C TYR A 116 -11.79 -26.36 14.15
N VAL A 117 -12.42 -26.81 15.23
CA VAL A 117 -13.47 -27.82 15.21
C VAL A 117 -14.72 -27.29 15.90
N ASP A 118 -15.87 -27.78 15.56
CA ASP A 118 -17.09 -27.45 16.29
C ASP A 118 -17.03 -28.02 17.73
N LYS A 119 -17.84 -27.42 18.62
CA LYS A 119 -17.86 -27.80 20.03
C LYS A 119 -18.21 -29.28 20.24
N ALA A 120 -19.13 -29.84 19.46
CA ALA A 120 -19.55 -31.24 19.61
C ALA A 120 -18.42 -32.21 19.24
N THR A 121 -17.52 -31.81 18.34
CA THR A 121 -16.32 -32.57 18.00
C THR A 121 -15.24 -32.44 19.06
N ALA A 122 -15.07 -31.25 19.63
CA ALA A 122 -14.09 -30.99 20.67
C ALA A 122 -14.43 -31.68 22.00
N ASP A 123 -15.71 -31.95 22.27
CA ASP A 123 -16.22 -32.58 23.51
C ASP A 123 -16.18 -34.12 23.44
N LYS A 124 -15.70 -34.75 22.37
CA LYS A 124 -15.55 -36.24 22.22
C LYS A 124 -14.18 -36.72 22.67
#